data_540f1590e200baf741dc01eb8f22281f
#
_entry.id   540f1590e200baf741dc01eb8f22281f
#
_cell.length_a   1.000
_cell.length_b   1.000
_cell.length_c   1.000
_cell.angle_alpha   90.00
_cell.angle_beta   90.00
_cell.angle_gamma   90.00
#
_symmetry.space_group_name_H-M   'P 1'
#
loop_
_entity.id
_entity.type
_entity.pdbx_description
1 polymer ?
#
loop_
_entity_poly.entity_id
_entity_poly.type
_entity_poly.pdbx_seq_one_letter_code
_entity_poly.pdbx_strand_id
1 'polypeptide(L)'
;MRPRAVHQVLAALAYGDAIGNEALAIRSHLRSRGYESDIFAEKVHPQMAGLARPLPEYEGAIGPDMLCLFHFSIGSAASSIVYHGQEPLVCIYHNITPPEYFIDVHPLLTQQCFLGRRELGFYATRCDLALGDSEY
;
A
#
# COMPACT_ATOMS: atom_id res chain seq x y z
N MET A 1 12.75 -13.85 -13.31
CA MET A 1 12.95 -12.67 -14.16
C MET A 1 12.97 -11.41 -13.30
N ARG A 2 13.92 -10.53 -13.52
CA ARG A 2 14.05 -9.29 -12.75
C ARG A 2 13.03 -8.27 -13.26
N PRO A 3 12.20 -7.68 -12.41
CA PRO A 3 11.25 -6.66 -12.85
C PRO A 3 11.99 -5.38 -13.31
N ARG A 4 11.40 -4.66 -14.24
CA ARG A 4 11.88 -3.36 -14.69
C ARG A 4 11.33 -2.22 -13.82
N ALA A 5 10.10 -2.37 -13.35
CA ALA A 5 9.42 -1.41 -12.52
C ALA A 5 8.97 -2.04 -11.21
N VAL A 6 9.13 -1.32 -10.11
CA VAL A 6 8.64 -1.70 -8.80
C VAL A 6 7.85 -0.51 -8.26
N HIS A 7 6.53 -0.60 -8.35
CA HIS A 7 5.65 0.47 -7.88
C HIS A 7 5.09 0.15 -6.51
N GLN A 8 4.78 1.18 -5.75
CA GLN A 8 4.20 1.05 -4.42
C GLN A 8 2.78 1.58 -4.41
N VAL A 9 1.90 0.90 -3.69
CA VAL A 9 0.51 1.34 -3.49
C VAL A 9 0.25 1.44 -2.00
N LEU A 10 -0.38 2.53 -1.57
CA LEU A 10 -0.79 2.73 -0.18
C LEU A 10 -2.11 3.51 -0.10
N ALA A 11 -2.82 3.38 1.02
CA ALA A 11 -4.10 4.05 1.22
C ALA A 11 -3.91 5.57 1.33
N ALA A 12 -2.89 6.02 2.04
CA ALA A 12 -2.64 7.45 2.25
C ALA A 12 -1.16 7.75 2.37
N LEU A 13 -0.73 8.84 1.75
CA LEU A 13 0.60 9.41 1.96
C LEU A 13 0.43 10.66 2.82
N ALA A 14 0.74 10.54 4.12
CA ALA A 14 0.57 11.60 5.10
C ALA A 14 1.92 12.17 5.55
N TYR A 15 1.91 13.46 5.89
CA TYR A 15 3.11 14.12 6.41
C TYR A 15 3.48 13.57 7.79
N GLY A 16 4.75 13.19 7.95
CA GLY A 16 5.24 12.67 9.23
C GLY A 16 4.78 11.25 9.56
N ASP A 17 4.09 10.58 8.65
CA ASP A 17 3.66 9.20 8.83
C ASP A 17 4.80 8.22 8.55
N ALA A 18 4.94 7.22 9.43
CA ALA A 18 6.02 6.24 9.30
C ALA A 18 5.92 5.42 8.02
N ILE A 19 4.71 5.03 7.61
CA ILE A 19 4.48 4.27 6.38
C ILE A 19 4.85 5.11 5.16
N GLY A 20 4.43 6.38 5.15
CA GLY A 20 4.78 7.30 4.08
C GLY A 20 6.28 7.52 3.97
N ASN A 21 6.96 7.71 5.08
CA ASN A 21 8.41 7.87 5.11
C ASN A 21 9.13 6.61 4.61
N GLU A 22 8.66 5.43 5.01
CA GLU A 22 9.19 4.16 4.53
C GLU A 22 9.01 4.04 3.01
N ALA A 23 7.82 4.35 2.50
CA ALA A 23 7.54 4.29 1.06
C ALA A 23 8.48 5.22 0.26
N LEU A 24 8.70 6.43 0.75
CA LEU A 24 9.63 7.38 0.12
C LEU A 24 11.07 6.87 0.12
N ALA A 25 11.52 6.27 1.22
CA ALA A 25 12.85 5.69 1.33
C ALA A 25 13.03 4.50 0.38
N ILE A 26 12.03 3.62 0.30
CA ILE A 26 12.02 2.48 -0.63
C ILE A 26 12.10 2.98 -2.07
N ARG A 27 11.29 3.98 -2.44
CA ARG A 27 11.32 4.54 -3.80
C ARG A 27 12.69 5.09 -4.15
N SER A 28 13.27 5.87 -3.26
CA SER A 28 14.60 6.44 -3.45
C SER A 28 15.65 5.35 -3.69
N HIS A 29 15.62 4.30 -2.86
CA HIS A 29 16.52 3.17 -3.00
C HIS A 29 16.33 2.43 -4.33
N LEU A 30 15.09 2.15 -4.71
CA LEU A 30 14.78 1.46 -5.96
C LEU A 30 15.26 2.26 -7.17
N ARG A 31 15.02 3.56 -7.18
CA ARG A 31 15.47 4.45 -8.27
C ARG A 31 17.00 4.48 -8.35
N SER A 32 17.70 4.49 -7.22
CA SER A 32 19.15 4.45 -7.19
C SER A 32 19.72 3.15 -7.76
N ARG A 33 18.91 2.08 -7.76
CA ARG A 33 19.27 0.77 -8.31
C ARG A 33 18.82 0.59 -9.77
N GLY A 34 18.26 1.63 -10.38
CA GLY A 34 17.87 1.61 -11.79
C GLY A 34 16.45 1.15 -12.07
N TYR A 35 15.62 0.95 -11.05
CA TYR A 35 14.20 0.60 -11.25
C TYR A 35 13.37 1.84 -11.52
N GLU A 36 12.35 1.70 -12.37
CA GLU A 36 11.25 2.64 -12.39
C GLU A 36 10.43 2.42 -11.11
N SER A 37 10.14 3.48 -10.37
CA SER A 37 9.42 3.35 -9.11
C SER A 37 8.61 4.61 -8.85
N ASP A 38 7.28 4.43 -8.78
CA ASP A 38 6.33 5.44 -8.40
C ASP A 38 5.51 4.96 -7.20
N ILE A 39 4.96 5.93 -6.47
CA ILE A 39 4.03 5.68 -5.37
C ILE A 39 2.64 6.10 -5.83
N PHE A 40 1.66 5.22 -5.63
CA PHE A 40 0.26 5.50 -5.92
C PHE A 40 -0.52 5.47 -4.60
N ALA A 41 -1.29 6.52 -4.32
CA ALA A 41 -2.02 6.65 -3.07
C ALA A 41 -3.45 7.12 -3.31
N GLU A 42 -4.39 6.61 -2.52
CA GLU A 42 -5.78 7.05 -2.56
C GLU A 42 -5.90 8.48 -2.05
N LYS A 43 -5.20 8.79 -0.98
CA LYS A 43 -5.19 10.13 -0.37
C LYS A 43 -3.74 10.62 -0.22
N VAL A 44 -3.52 11.89 -0.57
CA VAL A 44 -2.20 12.51 -0.43
C VAL A 44 -2.37 13.80 0.35
N HIS A 45 -1.65 13.91 1.48
CA HIS A 45 -1.66 15.13 2.28
C HIS A 45 -1.11 16.31 1.46
N PRO A 46 -1.68 17.53 1.58
CA PRO A 46 -1.21 18.69 0.79
C PRO A 46 0.29 18.95 0.87
N GLN A 47 0.91 18.74 2.03
CA GLN A 47 2.36 18.90 2.18
C GLN A 47 3.18 17.83 1.45
N MET A 48 2.54 16.75 1.03
CA MET A 48 3.16 15.65 0.29
C MET A 48 2.79 15.68 -1.20
N ALA A 49 2.16 16.74 -1.66
CA ALA A 49 1.74 16.90 -3.04
C ALA A 49 2.92 16.72 -3.99
N GLY A 50 2.72 15.99 -5.07
CA GLY A 50 3.75 15.69 -6.06
C GLY A 50 4.65 14.52 -5.71
N LEU A 51 4.58 13.98 -4.47
CA LEU A 51 5.39 12.82 -4.06
C LEU A 51 4.71 11.49 -4.36
N ALA A 52 3.40 11.50 -4.62
CA ALA A 52 2.66 10.31 -5.04
C ALA A 52 1.72 10.65 -6.17
N ARG A 53 1.43 9.65 -6.99
CA ARG A 53 0.43 9.76 -8.07
C ARG A 53 -0.93 9.32 -7.56
N PRO A 54 -2.03 9.84 -8.12
CA PRO A 54 -3.37 9.39 -7.75
C PRO A 54 -3.58 7.90 -8.01
N LEU A 55 -4.27 7.22 -7.11
CA LEU A 55 -4.53 5.79 -7.23
C LEU A 55 -5.14 5.37 -8.57
N PRO A 56 -6.08 6.12 -9.18
CA PRO A 56 -6.63 5.74 -10.49
C PRO A 56 -5.60 5.59 -11.61
N GLU A 57 -4.43 6.22 -11.49
CA GLU A 57 -3.36 6.10 -12.48
C GLU A 57 -2.58 4.79 -12.36
N TYR A 58 -2.78 4.05 -11.27
CA TYR A 58 -2.05 2.80 -11.03
C TYR A 58 -2.32 1.74 -12.11
N GLU A 59 -3.57 1.61 -12.55
CA GLU A 59 -3.92 0.62 -13.57
C GLU A 59 -3.15 0.82 -14.86
N GLY A 60 -2.91 2.08 -15.24
CA GLY A 60 -2.11 2.41 -16.42
C GLY A 60 -0.62 2.13 -16.27
N ALA A 61 -0.15 1.92 -15.06
CA ALA A 61 1.25 1.62 -14.78
C ALA A 61 1.54 0.11 -14.72
N ILE A 62 0.49 -0.73 -14.72
CA ILE A 62 0.64 -2.18 -14.69
C ILE A 62 1.18 -2.65 -16.06
N GLY A 63 2.24 -3.43 -16.01
CA GLY A 63 2.89 -3.96 -17.21
C GLY A 63 3.54 -5.31 -16.95
N PRO A 64 4.07 -5.97 -18.01
CA PRO A 64 4.57 -7.35 -17.91
C PRO A 64 5.80 -7.50 -17.02
N ASP A 65 6.60 -6.46 -16.86
CA ASP A 65 7.84 -6.48 -16.08
C ASP A 65 7.72 -5.62 -14.82
N MET A 66 6.56 -5.65 -14.19
CA MET A 66 6.24 -4.81 -13.04
C MET A 66 5.94 -5.64 -11.80
N LEU A 67 6.45 -5.19 -10.66
CA LEU A 67 6.14 -5.73 -9.34
C LEU A 67 5.43 -4.66 -8.52
N CYS A 68 4.37 -5.04 -7.83
CA CYS A 68 3.68 -4.17 -6.89
C CYS A 68 4.14 -4.45 -5.45
N LEU A 69 4.52 -3.40 -4.74
CA LEU A 69 4.68 -3.41 -3.29
C LEU A 69 3.46 -2.74 -2.68
N PHE A 70 2.61 -3.49 -2.02
CA PHE A 70 1.42 -2.95 -1.38
C PHE A 70 1.64 -2.80 0.11
N HIS A 71 1.51 -1.57 0.61
CA HIS A 71 1.54 -1.29 2.05
C HIS A 71 0.13 -1.46 2.61
N PHE A 72 -0.13 -2.59 3.25
CA PHE A 72 -1.44 -2.94 3.77
C PHE A 72 -1.54 -2.48 5.22
N SER A 73 -2.26 -1.39 5.44
CA SER A 73 -2.42 -0.78 6.78
C SER A 73 -3.87 -0.64 7.20
N ILE A 74 -4.79 -0.58 6.24
CA ILE A 74 -6.22 -0.38 6.50
C ILE A 74 -7.00 -0.80 5.25
N GLY A 75 -8.24 -1.24 5.43
CA GLY A 75 -9.14 -1.52 4.31
C GLY A 75 -9.51 -0.24 3.57
N SER A 76 -9.34 -0.22 2.24
CA SER A 76 -9.50 0.97 1.43
C SER A 76 -9.76 0.61 -0.03
N ALA A 77 -10.00 1.62 -0.88
CA ALA A 77 -10.05 1.41 -2.32
C ALA A 77 -8.72 0.85 -2.86
N ALA A 78 -7.59 1.26 -2.26
CA ALA A 78 -6.28 0.73 -2.64
C ALA A 78 -6.18 -0.78 -2.42
N SER A 79 -6.64 -1.28 -1.27
CA SER A 79 -6.61 -2.72 -1.00
C SER A 79 -7.49 -3.51 -1.98
N SER A 80 -8.64 -2.96 -2.35
CA SER A 80 -9.54 -3.61 -3.32
C SER A 80 -8.92 -3.67 -4.71
N ILE A 81 -8.34 -2.59 -5.19
CA ILE A 81 -7.73 -2.53 -6.52
C ILE A 81 -6.56 -3.52 -6.63
N VAL A 82 -5.71 -3.55 -5.63
CA VAL A 82 -4.55 -4.45 -5.61
C VAL A 82 -4.99 -5.91 -5.51
N TYR A 83 -6.00 -6.20 -4.70
CA TYR A 83 -6.53 -7.57 -4.55
C TYR A 83 -7.04 -8.14 -5.87
N HIS A 84 -7.73 -7.32 -6.67
CA HIS A 84 -8.31 -7.77 -7.94
C HIS A 84 -7.32 -7.75 -9.12
N GLY A 85 -6.10 -7.30 -8.90
CA GLY A 85 -5.05 -7.31 -9.91
C GLY A 85 -4.44 -8.70 -10.11
N GLN A 86 -3.63 -8.84 -11.15
CA GLN A 86 -2.92 -10.09 -11.48
C GLN A 86 -1.40 -9.91 -11.52
N GLU A 87 -0.91 -8.71 -11.32
CA GLU A 87 0.51 -8.42 -11.27
C GLU A 87 1.18 -9.12 -10.07
N PRO A 88 2.48 -9.45 -10.17
CA PRO A 88 3.21 -9.95 -9.01
C PRO A 88 3.11 -8.98 -7.85
N LEU A 89 2.83 -9.49 -6.66
CA LEU A 89 2.51 -8.70 -5.49
C LEU A 89 3.33 -9.11 -4.27
N VAL A 90 4.02 -8.13 -3.69
CA VAL A 90 4.58 -8.23 -2.34
C VAL A 90 3.75 -7.36 -1.43
N CYS A 91 3.19 -7.95 -0.41
CA CYS A 91 2.40 -7.24 0.59
C CYS A 91 3.25 -6.97 1.83
N ILE A 92 3.33 -5.71 2.24
CA ILE A 92 3.96 -5.33 3.51
C ILE A 92 2.82 -5.00 4.48
N TYR A 93 2.68 -5.84 5.50
CA TYR A 93 1.62 -5.69 6.49
C TYR A 93 2.08 -4.78 7.63
N HIS A 94 1.34 -3.69 7.82
CA HIS A 94 1.58 -2.69 8.86
C HIS A 94 0.48 -2.78 9.92
N ASN A 95 0.43 -3.81 10.69
CA ASN A 95 -0.47 -4.05 11.82
C ASN A 95 -1.73 -3.17 11.89
N ILE A 96 -2.82 -3.67 11.33
CA ILE A 96 -4.10 -2.95 11.36
C ILE A 96 -4.60 -2.89 12.81
N THR A 97 -4.81 -1.67 13.31
CA THR A 97 -5.33 -1.44 14.64
C THR A 97 -6.68 -2.12 14.81
N PRO A 98 -6.90 -2.87 15.90
CA PRO A 98 -8.20 -3.47 16.17
C PRO A 98 -9.30 -2.39 16.18
N PRO A 99 -10.44 -2.64 15.50
CA PRO A 99 -11.49 -1.62 15.34
C PRO A 99 -12.08 -1.16 16.67
N GLU A 100 -12.07 -1.99 17.70
CA GLU A 100 -12.60 -1.65 19.01
C GLU A 100 -11.95 -0.43 19.66
N TYR A 101 -10.74 -0.08 19.28
CA TYR A 101 -10.07 1.13 19.79
C TYR A 101 -10.71 2.42 19.28
N PHE A 102 -11.49 2.36 18.21
CA PHE A 102 -12.09 3.53 17.58
C PHE A 102 -13.61 3.57 17.65
N ILE A 103 -14.24 2.56 18.26
CA ILE A 103 -15.69 2.34 18.18
C ILE A 103 -16.50 3.55 18.62
N ASP A 104 -16.08 4.23 19.69
CA ASP A 104 -16.78 5.37 20.27
C ASP A 104 -16.20 6.72 19.85
N VAL A 105 -15.14 6.72 19.05
CA VAL A 105 -14.36 7.94 18.73
C VAL A 105 -14.40 8.28 17.25
N HIS A 106 -14.31 7.29 16.38
CA HIS A 106 -14.19 7.52 14.94
C HIS A 106 -14.85 6.39 14.13
N PRO A 107 -16.17 6.52 13.83
CA PRO A 107 -16.91 5.45 13.17
C PRO A 107 -16.33 5.02 11.82
N LEU A 108 -15.89 5.97 10.98
CA LEU A 108 -15.30 5.64 9.68
C LEU A 108 -13.99 4.84 9.84
N LEU A 109 -13.13 5.25 10.75
CA LEU A 109 -11.87 4.57 11.01
C LEU A 109 -12.11 3.18 11.61
N THR A 110 -13.10 3.03 12.47
CA THR A 110 -13.54 1.74 13.01
C THR A 110 -13.92 0.79 11.87
N GLN A 111 -14.73 1.26 10.93
CA GLN A 111 -15.16 0.47 9.78
C GLN A 111 -13.97 0.08 8.90
N GLN A 112 -13.08 1.02 8.60
CA GLN A 112 -11.91 0.77 7.77
C GLN A 112 -10.95 -0.25 8.40
N CYS A 113 -10.73 -0.18 9.72
CA CYS A 113 -9.92 -1.16 10.44
C CYS A 113 -10.57 -2.54 10.43
N PHE A 114 -11.87 -2.62 10.64
CA PHE A 114 -12.62 -3.87 10.59
C PHE A 114 -12.51 -4.52 9.20
N LEU A 115 -12.75 -3.76 8.14
CA LEU A 115 -12.66 -4.25 6.77
C LEU A 115 -11.24 -4.68 6.42
N GLY A 116 -10.24 -3.91 6.86
CA GLY A 116 -8.84 -4.25 6.62
C GLY A 116 -8.43 -5.57 7.27
N ARG A 117 -8.79 -5.78 8.51
CA ARG A 117 -8.51 -7.05 9.21
C ARG A 117 -9.24 -8.21 8.58
N ARG A 118 -10.46 -8.01 8.10
CA ARG A 118 -11.23 -9.02 7.38
C ARG A 118 -10.59 -9.37 6.04
N GLU A 119 -10.14 -8.37 5.29
CA GLU A 119 -9.51 -8.56 3.98
C GLU A 119 -8.17 -9.28 4.08
N LEU A 120 -7.46 -9.14 5.19
CA LEU A 120 -6.13 -9.72 5.38
C LEU A 120 -6.12 -11.22 5.09
N GLY A 121 -7.16 -11.95 5.47
CA GLY A 121 -7.29 -13.37 5.20
C GLY A 121 -7.34 -13.70 3.72
N PHE A 122 -7.92 -12.83 2.90
CA PHE A 122 -8.00 -13.03 1.45
C PHE A 122 -6.68 -12.75 0.75
N TYR A 123 -5.86 -11.87 1.31
CA TYR A 123 -4.56 -11.54 0.73
C TYR A 123 -3.57 -12.71 0.76
N ALA A 124 -3.77 -13.68 1.63
CA ALA A 124 -2.90 -14.86 1.70
C ALA A 124 -2.82 -15.61 0.37
N THR A 125 -3.90 -15.61 -0.41
CA THR A 125 -3.94 -16.28 -1.73
C THR A 125 -3.55 -15.35 -2.87
N ARG A 126 -3.59 -14.03 -2.67
CA ARG A 126 -3.28 -13.03 -3.71
C ARG A 126 -1.78 -12.70 -3.75
N CYS A 127 -1.11 -12.65 -2.59
CA CYS A 127 0.28 -12.25 -2.50
C CYS A 127 1.24 -13.36 -2.94
N ASP A 128 2.28 -12.98 -3.67
CA ASP A 128 3.41 -13.86 -3.95
C ASP A 128 4.37 -13.91 -2.76
N LEU A 129 4.44 -12.82 -2.02
CA LEU A 129 5.23 -12.73 -0.79
C LEU A 129 4.56 -11.74 0.17
N ALA A 130 4.51 -12.09 1.43
CA ALA A 130 4.00 -11.22 2.48
C ALA A 130 5.09 -10.98 3.53
N LEU A 131 5.27 -9.71 3.89
CA LEU A 131 6.22 -9.27 4.90
C LEU A 131 5.47 -8.55 6.03
N GLY A 132 5.83 -8.85 7.27
CA GLY A 132 5.36 -8.10 8.41
C GLY A 132 6.44 -7.14 8.92
N ASP A 133 6.05 -5.97 9.39
CA ASP A 133 6.97 -5.03 10.00
C ASP A 133 7.09 -5.22 11.52
N SER A 134 6.30 -6.13 12.09
CA SER A 134 6.39 -6.56 13.49
C SER A 134 5.85 -7.97 13.67
N GLU A 135 6.04 -8.55 14.86
CA GLU A 135 5.57 -9.90 15.19
C GLU A 135 4.07 -9.94 15.59
N TYR A 136 3.42 -8.81 15.64
CA TYR A 136 2.00 -8.75 16.00
C TYR A 136 1.11 -9.25 14.87
#